data_2d54677d815bed87d75e72785c176daa
#
_entry.id   2d54677d815bed87d75e72785c176daa
#
_cell.length_a   1.000
_cell.length_b   1.000
_cell.length_c   1.000
_cell.angle_alpha   90.00
_cell.angle_beta   90.00
_cell.angle_gamma   90.00
#
_symmetry.space_group_name_H-M   'P 1'
#
loop_
_entity.id
_entity.type
_entity.pdbx_description
1 polymer ?
#
loop_
_entity_poly.entity_id
_entity_poly.type
_entity_poly.pdbx_seq_one_letter_code
_entity_poly.pdbx_strand_id
1 'polypeptide(L)'
;MDVHQAYRLWAPTYHKETLPHYLDGELAHAMLQGLPQTHLLDAGCGAGTRIRDIPGAVGIDLSPEMLAAGGLHTVFAGDIREMPFASGQFDMIWCRLVLGHLRDPIPAYREFCRVCTPGGYVFVTDFHPDATLAGHRRTFNDEAGVVHEVEHYERINHADLALQAGLELVATRDGAVGPSARDFYIHGIGRRAYLRDFGLNLVRAYVFRRPEDAGS
;
A
#
# COMPACT_ATOMS: atom_id res chain seq x y z
N MET A 1 4.61 -18.59 -0.31
CA MET A 1 3.56 -18.71 -1.37
C MET A 1 3.71 -17.53 -2.29
N ASP A 2 3.61 -17.74 -3.61
CA ASP A 2 3.66 -16.62 -4.55
C ASP A 2 2.43 -15.71 -4.39
N VAL A 3 2.57 -14.45 -4.83
CA VAL A 3 1.59 -13.38 -4.59
C VAL A 3 0.23 -13.69 -5.22
N HIS A 4 0.19 -14.22 -6.45
CA HIS A 4 -1.08 -14.52 -7.14
C HIS A 4 -1.88 -15.60 -6.42
N GLN A 5 -1.22 -16.69 -6.02
CA GLN A 5 -1.87 -17.77 -5.28
C GLN A 5 -2.35 -17.27 -3.91
N ALA A 6 -1.55 -16.45 -3.24
CA ALA A 6 -1.88 -15.88 -1.93
C ALA A 6 -3.15 -15.02 -2.00
N TYR A 7 -3.20 -14.06 -2.93
CA TYR A 7 -4.36 -13.15 -3.02
C TYR A 7 -5.63 -13.84 -3.49
N ARG A 8 -5.54 -14.90 -4.31
CA ARG A 8 -6.69 -15.75 -4.64
C ARG A 8 -7.31 -16.41 -3.41
N LEU A 9 -6.47 -16.95 -2.51
CA LEU A 9 -6.93 -17.57 -1.26
C LEU A 9 -7.38 -16.53 -0.24
N TRP A 10 -6.83 -15.33 -0.28
CA TRP A 10 -7.13 -14.28 0.67
C TRP A 10 -8.40 -13.49 0.33
N ALA A 11 -8.75 -13.38 -0.95
CA ALA A 11 -9.86 -12.55 -1.43
C ALA A 11 -11.17 -12.72 -0.62
N PRO A 12 -11.62 -13.93 -0.25
CA PRO A 12 -12.86 -14.11 0.53
C PRO A 12 -12.80 -13.50 1.93
N THR A 13 -11.62 -13.44 2.56
CA THR A 13 -11.42 -12.94 3.93
C THR A 13 -10.73 -11.59 3.99
N TYR A 14 -10.39 -10.98 2.85
CA TYR A 14 -9.63 -9.74 2.75
C TYR A 14 -10.31 -8.53 3.40
N HIS A 15 -11.63 -8.58 3.56
CA HIS A 15 -12.43 -7.54 4.22
C HIS A 15 -12.12 -7.40 5.73
N LYS A 16 -11.44 -8.39 6.32
CA LYS A 16 -11.07 -8.34 7.74
C LYS A 16 -9.87 -7.42 7.92
N GLU A 17 -10.08 -6.33 8.66
CA GLU A 17 -9.01 -5.39 8.97
C GLU A 17 -7.90 -6.06 9.79
N THR A 18 -6.66 -5.82 9.40
CA THR A 18 -5.48 -6.24 10.15
C THR A 18 -4.75 -5.04 10.72
N LEU A 19 -3.91 -5.25 11.73
CA LEU A 19 -3.15 -4.16 12.33
C LEU A 19 -2.30 -3.36 11.33
N PRO A 20 -1.59 -3.97 10.34
CA PRO A 20 -0.91 -3.20 9.31
C PRO A 20 -1.85 -2.34 8.47
N HIS A 21 -3.06 -2.83 8.12
CA HIS A 21 -4.05 -2.03 7.38
C HIS A 21 -4.57 -0.86 8.21
N TYR A 22 -4.81 -1.08 9.52
CA TYR A 22 -5.21 -0.01 10.43
C TYR A 22 -4.14 1.09 10.53
N LEU A 23 -2.86 0.71 10.77
CA LEU A 23 -1.76 1.68 10.85
C LEU A 23 -1.52 2.41 9.53
N ASP A 24 -1.65 1.71 8.39
CA ASP A 24 -1.61 2.29 7.07
C ASP A 24 -2.71 3.35 6.87
N GLY A 25 -3.94 3.08 7.34
CA GLY A 25 -5.04 4.03 7.36
C GLY A 25 -4.75 5.29 8.18
N GLU A 26 -4.23 5.12 9.41
CA GLU A 26 -3.82 6.23 10.28
C GLU A 26 -2.73 7.10 9.64
N LEU A 27 -1.74 6.47 9.00
CA LEU A 27 -0.67 7.16 8.28
C LEU A 27 -1.21 7.95 7.08
N ALA A 28 -2.09 7.34 6.28
CA ALA A 28 -2.74 8.01 5.16
C ALA A 28 -3.55 9.22 5.64
N HIS A 29 -4.39 9.05 6.68
CA HIS A 29 -5.15 10.15 7.26
C HIS A 29 -4.24 11.29 7.72
N ALA A 30 -3.13 10.99 8.38
CA ALA A 30 -2.23 12.01 8.94
C ALA A 30 -1.38 12.74 7.88
N MET A 31 -1.04 12.07 6.76
CA MET A 31 -0.06 12.60 5.80
C MET A 31 -0.69 13.16 4.53
N LEU A 32 -1.95 12.81 4.21
CA LEU A 32 -2.61 13.24 2.97
C LEU A 32 -3.52 14.44 3.15
N GLN A 33 -3.69 14.96 4.38
CA GLN A 33 -4.51 16.14 4.64
C GLN A 33 -3.96 17.35 3.89
N GLY A 34 -4.83 18.02 3.12
CA GLY A 34 -4.48 19.23 2.36
C GLY A 34 -3.74 18.96 1.04
N LEU A 35 -3.44 17.71 0.70
CA LEU A 35 -2.92 17.37 -0.62
C LEU A 35 -4.06 17.21 -1.63
N PRO A 36 -3.83 17.53 -2.93
CA PRO A 36 -4.83 17.33 -3.98
C PRO A 36 -5.16 15.84 -4.13
N GLN A 37 -6.44 15.51 -4.33
CA GLN A 37 -6.92 14.14 -4.54
C GLN A 37 -8.15 14.17 -5.47
N THR A 38 -8.13 15.03 -6.50
CA THR A 38 -9.24 15.20 -7.43
C THR A 38 -9.28 14.05 -8.43
N HIS A 39 -8.10 13.62 -8.90
CA HIS A 39 -7.91 12.50 -9.81
C HIS A 39 -7.00 11.47 -9.14
N LEU A 40 -7.61 10.60 -8.32
CA LEU A 40 -6.92 9.61 -7.51
C LEU A 40 -6.79 8.27 -8.24
N LEU A 41 -5.58 7.71 -8.24
CA LEU A 41 -5.31 6.30 -8.59
C LEU A 41 -4.91 5.51 -7.34
N ASP A 42 -5.55 4.36 -7.08
CA ASP A 42 -5.10 3.36 -6.11
C ASP A 42 -4.41 2.20 -6.85
N ALA A 43 -3.08 2.19 -6.87
CA ALA A 43 -2.24 1.21 -7.55
C ALA A 43 -1.98 0.00 -6.63
N GLY A 44 -2.54 -1.16 -6.99
CA GLY A 44 -2.65 -2.32 -6.12
C GLY A 44 -3.86 -2.17 -5.18
N CYS A 45 -5.01 -1.80 -5.74
CA CYS A 45 -6.21 -1.46 -4.96
C CYS A 45 -6.87 -2.67 -4.27
N GLY A 46 -6.50 -3.90 -4.64
CA GLY A 46 -7.17 -5.10 -4.14
C GLY A 46 -8.66 -5.08 -4.44
N ALA A 47 -9.50 -5.24 -3.42
CA ALA A 47 -10.96 -5.14 -3.53
C ALA A 47 -11.47 -3.69 -3.67
N GLY A 48 -10.62 -2.69 -3.77
CA GLY A 48 -11.00 -1.29 -3.95
C GLY A 48 -11.70 -0.65 -2.74
N THR A 49 -11.63 -1.27 -1.58
CA THR A 49 -12.38 -0.81 -0.38
C THR A 49 -12.02 0.61 0.03
N ARG A 50 -10.77 1.04 -0.18
CA ARG A 50 -10.27 2.38 0.18
C ARG A 50 -10.81 3.50 -0.70
N ILE A 51 -11.16 3.17 -1.95
CA ILE A 51 -11.62 4.15 -2.96
C ILE A 51 -13.12 4.09 -3.23
N ARG A 52 -13.84 3.17 -2.57
CA ARG A 52 -15.27 2.91 -2.80
C ARG A 52 -16.12 4.18 -2.74
N ASP A 53 -15.86 5.03 -1.76
CA ASP A 53 -16.66 6.22 -1.48
C ASP A 53 -15.95 7.52 -1.95
N ILE A 54 -14.89 7.40 -2.76
CA ILE A 54 -14.16 8.54 -3.32
C ILE A 54 -14.62 8.78 -4.77
N PRO A 55 -15.37 9.87 -5.04
CA PRO A 55 -15.85 10.15 -6.38
C PRO A 55 -14.70 10.32 -7.38
N GLY A 56 -14.79 9.62 -8.51
CA GLY A 56 -13.79 9.73 -9.59
C GLY A 56 -12.48 8.96 -9.33
N ALA A 57 -12.32 8.31 -8.17
CA ALA A 57 -11.16 7.48 -7.91
C ALA A 57 -11.15 6.23 -8.81
N VAL A 58 -9.96 5.86 -9.25
CA VAL A 58 -9.69 4.71 -10.13
C VAL A 58 -8.77 3.74 -9.39
N GLY A 59 -9.01 2.43 -9.55
CA GLY A 59 -8.13 1.40 -9.01
C GLY A 59 -7.54 0.50 -10.09
N ILE A 60 -6.35 -0.02 -9.85
CA ILE A 60 -5.75 -1.07 -10.67
C ILE A 60 -5.18 -2.17 -9.77
N ASP A 61 -5.43 -3.43 -10.09
CA ASP A 61 -4.87 -4.58 -9.38
C ASP A 61 -4.61 -5.75 -10.33
N LEU A 62 -3.60 -6.53 -10.00
CA LEU A 62 -3.19 -7.68 -10.80
C LEU A 62 -4.11 -8.90 -10.58
N SER A 63 -4.85 -8.96 -9.46
CA SER A 63 -5.73 -10.08 -9.09
C SER A 63 -7.18 -9.84 -9.50
N PRO A 64 -7.69 -10.52 -10.53
CA PRO A 64 -9.10 -10.45 -10.92
C PRO A 64 -10.04 -10.89 -9.79
N GLU A 65 -9.61 -11.83 -8.95
CA GLU A 65 -10.40 -12.32 -7.82
C GLU A 65 -10.60 -11.24 -6.76
N MET A 66 -9.57 -10.44 -6.49
CA MET A 66 -9.67 -9.30 -5.58
C MET A 66 -10.61 -8.23 -6.12
N LEU A 67 -10.49 -7.89 -7.41
CA LEU A 67 -11.36 -6.93 -8.07
C LEU A 67 -12.83 -7.40 -8.07
N ALA A 68 -13.06 -8.68 -8.34
CA ALA A 68 -14.39 -9.29 -8.30
C ALA A 68 -15.00 -9.25 -6.89
N ALA A 69 -14.19 -9.50 -5.84
CA ALA A 69 -14.63 -9.43 -4.45
C ALA A 69 -15.09 -8.01 -4.05
N GLY A 70 -14.52 -6.99 -4.64
CA GLY A 70 -14.89 -5.58 -4.39
C GLY A 70 -16.15 -5.13 -5.11
N GLY A 71 -16.41 -5.63 -6.31
CA GLY A 71 -17.57 -5.30 -7.12
C GLY A 71 -17.65 -3.84 -7.59
N LEU A 72 -16.52 -3.14 -7.71
CA LEU A 72 -16.46 -1.75 -8.20
C LEU A 72 -16.30 -1.70 -9.72
N HIS A 73 -16.93 -0.70 -10.36
CA HIS A 73 -16.83 -0.46 -11.81
C HIS A 73 -15.65 0.45 -12.20
N THR A 74 -15.01 1.11 -11.24
CA THR A 74 -13.89 2.02 -11.47
C THR A 74 -12.53 1.35 -11.25
N VAL A 75 -12.48 0.02 -11.28
CA VAL A 75 -11.26 -0.76 -11.10
C VAL A 75 -10.92 -1.54 -12.37
N PHE A 76 -9.61 -1.68 -12.63
CA PHE A 76 -9.07 -2.31 -13.83
C PHE A 76 -8.12 -3.44 -13.44
N ALA A 77 -8.17 -4.56 -14.18
CA ALA A 77 -7.18 -5.60 -14.08
C ALA A 77 -5.90 -5.16 -14.82
N GLY A 78 -4.75 -5.18 -14.14
CA GLY A 78 -3.48 -4.80 -14.75
C GLY A 78 -2.31 -4.78 -13.78
N ASP A 79 -1.11 -4.73 -14.36
CA ASP A 79 0.14 -4.65 -13.62
C ASP A 79 0.51 -3.18 -13.37
N ILE A 80 0.83 -2.85 -12.14
CA ILE A 80 1.28 -1.49 -11.76
C ILE A 80 2.64 -1.12 -12.37
N ARG A 81 3.36 -2.09 -12.93
CA ARG A 81 4.63 -1.89 -13.64
C ARG A 81 4.46 -1.50 -15.11
N GLU A 82 3.24 -1.61 -15.65
CA GLU A 82 2.86 -1.27 -17.03
C GLU A 82 1.37 -0.88 -17.07
N MET A 83 1.05 0.33 -16.62
CA MET A 83 -0.32 0.77 -16.43
C MET A 83 -0.96 1.30 -17.73
N PRO A 84 -2.24 0.96 -18.04
CA PRO A 84 -2.93 1.39 -19.26
C PRO A 84 -3.49 2.82 -19.15
N PHE A 85 -2.78 3.70 -18.46
CA PHE A 85 -3.20 5.10 -18.25
C PHE A 85 -2.31 6.07 -19.00
N ALA A 86 -2.85 7.23 -19.35
CA ALA A 86 -2.11 8.32 -19.99
C ALA A 86 -1.08 8.93 -19.02
N SER A 87 0.00 9.49 -19.56
CA SER A 87 0.95 10.27 -18.77
C SER A 87 0.26 11.50 -18.18
N GLY A 88 0.56 11.81 -16.91
CA GLY A 88 0.03 12.98 -16.23
C GLY A 88 -1.50 12.94 -16.01
N GLN A 89 -2.08 11.78 -15.79
CA GLN A 89 -3.53 11.63 -15.63
C GLN A 89 -4.01 11.86 -14.19
N PHE A 90 -3.17 11.62 -13.19
CA PHE A 90 -3.57 11.60 -11.77
C PHE A 90 -2.80 12.64 -10.96
N ASP A 91 -3.49 13.40 -10.11
CA ASP A 91 -2.87 14.34 -9.18
C ASP A 91 -2.44 13.67 -7.86
N MET A 92 -3.00 12.48 -7.59
CA MET A 92 -2.65 11.63 -6.45
C MET A 92 -2.59 10.17 -6.87
N ILE A 93 -1.52 9.48 -6.47
CA ILE A 93 -1.38 8.04 -6.61
C ILE A 93 -1.16 7.44 -5.23
N TRP A 94 -1.96 6.44 -4.87
CA TRP A 94 -1.72 5.59 -3.72
C TRP A 94 -1.12 4.26 -4.16
N CYS A 95 -0.11 3.77 -3.42
CA CYS A 95 0.38 2.40 -3.52
C CYS A 95 0.66 1.90 -2.10
N ARG A 96 -0.32 1.19 -1.53
CA ARG A 96 -0.41 0.97 -0.09
C ARG A 96 -0.28 -0.51 0.24
N LEU A 97 0.84 -0.89 0.89
CA LEU A 97 1.19 -2.27 1.27
C LEU A 97 1.31 -3.24 0.07
N VAL A 98 1.84 -2.76 -1.05
CA VAL A 98 1.92 -3.50 -2.32
C VAL A 98 3.35 -3.75 -2.77
N LEU A 99 4.22 -2.73 -2.75
CA LEU A 99 5.55 -2.78 -3.39
C LEU A 99 6.46 -3.86 -2.80
N GLY A 100 6.30 -4.20 -1.52
CA GLY A 100 7.00 -5.31 -0.90
C GLY A 100 6.71 -6.68 -1.52
N HIS A 101 5.69 -6.81 -2.34
CA HIS A 101 5.41 -8.04 -3.12
C HIS A 101 6.15 -8.09 -4.46
N LEU A 102 6.83 -7.01 -4.85
CA LEU A 102 7.60 -6.95 -6.10
C LEU A 102 9.08 -7.20 -5.83
N ARG A 103 9.65 -8.16 -6.54
CA ARG A 103 11.10 -8.41 -6.50
C ARG A 103 11.91 -7.21 -7.02
N ASP A 104 11.38 -6.54 -8.05
CA ASP A 104 11.92 -5.30 -8.60
C ASP A 104 10.79 -4.26 -8.70
N PRO A 105 10.72 -3.29 -7.78
CA PRO A 105 9.68 -2.26 -7.79
C PRO A 105 10.03 -1.04 -8.65
N ILE A 106 11.23 -0.92 -9.22
CA ILE A 106 11.61 0.28 -10.01
C ILE A 106 10.69 0.54 -11.21
N PRO A 107 10.21 -0.47 -11.97
CA PRO A 107 9.26 -0.22 -13.05
C PRO A 107 7.95 0.41 -12.56
N ALA A 108 7.45 0.00 -11.38
CA ALA A 108 6.25 0.60 -10.79
C ALA A 108 6.48 2.08 -10.42
N TYR A 109 7.63 2.43 -9.85
CA TYR A 109 7.96 3.83 -9.56
C TYR A 109 8.06 4.69 -10.82
N ARG A 110 8.59 4.14 -11.93
CA ARG A 110 8.62 4.84 -13.22
C ARG A 110 7.21 5.08 -13.75
N GLU A 111 6.33 4.11 -13.61
CA GLU A 111 4.91 4.26 -13.98
C GLU A 111 4.21 5.28 -13.08
N PHE A 112 4.45 5.27 -11.77
CA PHE A 112 3.91 6.30 -10.86
C PHE A 112 4.36 7.70 -11.31
N CYS A 113 5.65 7.90 -11.61
CA CYS A 113 6.14 9.18 -12.12
C CYS A 113 5.49 9.54 -13.46
N ARG A 114 5.30 8.58 -14.39
CA ARG A 114 4.72 8.81 -15.70
C ARG A 114 3.26 9.24 -15.62
N VAL A 115 2.43 8.51 -14.86
CA VAL A 115 0.98 8.74 -14.80
C VAL A 115 0.57 9.85 -13.82
N CYS A 116 1.45 10.23 -12.87
CA CYS A 116 1.26 11.38 -12.00
C CYS A 116 1.37 12.68 -12.79
N THR A 117 0.56 13.69 -12.48
CA THR A 117 0.71 15.04 -13.05
C THR A 117 2.00 15.71 -12.56
N PRO A 118 2.62 16.61 -13.34
CA PRO A 118 3.63 17.51 -12.78
C PRO A 118 3.08 18.23 -11.53
N GLY A 119 3.86 18.29 -10.46
CA GLY A 119 3.41 18.81 -9.16
C GLY A 119 2.52 17.90 -8.34
N GLY A 120 2.06 16.76 -8.89
CA GLY A 120 1.24 15.78 -8.19
C GLY A 120 2.02 14.92 -7.20
N TYR A 121 1.31 14.05 -6.48
CA TYR A 121 1.86 13.31 -5.34
C TYR A 121 1.69 11.81 -5.49
N VAL A 122 2.63 11.08 -4.91
CA VAL A 122 2.60 9.61 -4.79
C VAL A 122 2.74 9.25 -3.32
N PHE A 123 1.76 8.56 -2.77
CA PHE A 123 1.75 8.06 -1.41
C PHE A 123 2.02 6.55 -1.41
N VAL A 124 3.08 6.15 -0.73
CA VAL A 124 3.50 4.74 -0.64
C VAL A 124 3.53 4.33 0.81
N THR A 125 3.00 3.15 1.11
CA THR A 125 3.22 2.49 2.39
C THR A 125 3.75 1.08 2.18
N ASP A 126 4.64 0.65 3.09
CA ASP A 126 5.12 -0.73 3.13
C ASP A 126 5.47 -1.14 4.56
N PHE A 127 5.73 -2.44 4.75
CA PHE A 127 6.19 -2.95 6.03
C PHE A 127 7.51 -2.28 6.44
N HIS A 128 7.58 -1.92 7.73
CA HIS A 128 8.80 -1.36 8.28
C HIS A 128 9.87 -2.45 8.44
N PRO A 129 11.15 -2.19 8.11
CA PRO A 129 12.22 -3.17 8.30
C PRO A 129 12.34 -3.69 9.74
N ASP A 130 12.04 -2.84 10.75
CA ASP A 130 12.04 -3.24 12.16
C ASP A 130 11.07 -4.37 12.46
N ALA A 131 9.88 -4.37 11.80
CA ALA A 131 8.90 -5.44 11.96
C ALA A 131 9.48 -6.79 11.55
N THR A 132 10.16 -6.84 10.40
CA THR A 132 10.83 -8.04 9.93
C THR A 132 11.98 -8.48 10.84
N LEU A 133 12.80 -7.55 11.31
CA LEU A 133 13.88 -7.83 12.27
C LEU A 133 13.34 -8.38 13.59
N ALA A 134 12.15 -7.94 14.01
CA ALA A 134 11.43 -8.48 15.18
C ALA A 134 10.73 -9.82 14.91
N GLY A 135 10.82 -10.37 13.71
CA GLY A 135 10.27 -11.67 13.33
C GLY A 135 8.83 -11.63 12.78
N HIS A 136 8.26 -10.43 12.56
CA HIS A 136 6.95 -10.34 11.89
C HIS A 136 7.05 -10.78 10.43
N ARG A 137 6.00 -11.43 9.94
CA ARG A 137 5.86 -11.89 8.55
C ARG A 137 4.55 -11.43 7.96
N ARG A 138 4.50 -11.30 6.64
CA ARG A 138 3.27 -11.00 5.93
C ARG A 138 2.42 -12.26 5.87
N THR A 139 1.40 -12.33 6.73
CA THR A 139 0.52 -13.49 6.82
C THR A 139 -0.95 -13.10 6.71
N PHE A 140 -1.78 -14.06 6.29
CA PHE A 140 -3.23 -13.95 6.29
C PHE A 140 -3.86 -15.29 6.68
N ASN A 141 -5.14 -15.26 7.06
CA ASN A 141 -5.93 -16.46 7.30
C ASN A 141 -6.88 -16.66 6.11
N ASP A 142 -6.95 -17.88 5.60
CA ASP A 142 -7.98 -18.28 4.63
C ASP A 142 -9.35 -18.49 5.29
N GLU A 143 -10.35 -18.92 4.52
CA GLU A 143 -11.71 -19.20 5.02
C GLU A 143 -11.74 -20.33 6.04
N ALA A 144 -10.81 -21.29 5.95
CA ALA A 144 -10.68 -22.40 6.91
C ALA A 144 -9.92 -21.99 8.18
N GLY A 145 -9.41 -20.75 8.23
CA GLY A 145 -8.59 -20.24 9.36
C GLY A 145 -7.14 -20.70 9.32
N VAL A 146 -6.67 -21.27 8.19
CA VAL A 146 -5.27 -21.63 8.03
C VAL A 146 -4.43 -20.40 7.77
N VAL A 147 -3.32 -20.27 8.51
CA VAL A 147 -2.36 -19.16 8.35
C VAL A 147 -1.46 -19.45 7.15
N HIS A 148 -1.40 -18.51 6.23
CA HIS A 148 -0.50 -18.54 5.08
C HIS A 148 0.48 -17.38 5.13
N GLU A 149 1.72 -17.61 4.67
CA GLU A 149 2.73 -16.56 4.50
C GLU A 149 2.82 -16.19 3.02
N VAL A 150 2.78 -14.87 2.75
CA VAL A 150 2.94 -14.30 1.40
C VAL A 150 4.38 -13.89 1.21
N GLU A 151 4.93 -14.13 0.02
CA GLU A 151 6.24 -13.63 -0.36
C GLU A 151 6.28 -12.11 -0.25
N HIS A 152 7.29 -11.60 0.46
CA HIS A 152 7.49 -10.18 0.70
C HIS A 152 8.98 -9.86 0.74
N TYR A 153 9.40 -8.87 -0.05
CA TYR A 153 10.78 -8.40 -0.14
C TYR A 153 11.01 -7.23 0.82
N GLU A 154 11.86 -7.44 1.82
CA GLU A 154 11.91 -6.63 3.05
C GLU A 154 12.92 -5.49 3.01
N ARG A 155 13.81 -5.45 2.02
CA ARG A 155 14.93 -4.49 1.96
C ARG A 155 14.80 -3.54 0.78
N ILE A 156 13.62 -2.98 0.61
CA ILE A 156 13.36 -1.99 -0.44
C ILE A 156 13.71 -0.61 0.10
N ASN A 157 14.64 0.07 -0.55
CA ASN A 157 14.88 1.49 -0.30
C ASN A 157 13.93 2.33 -1.19
N HIS A 158 12.72 2.56 -0.70
CA HIS A 158 11.69 3.28 -1.43
C HIS A 158 12.12 4.69 -1.84
N ALA A 159 12.88 5.40 -0.99
CA ALA A 159 13.34 6.76 -1.28
C ALA A 159 14.31 6.79 -2.46
N ASP A 160 15.28 5.85 -2.51
CA ASP A 160 16.25 5.76 -3.61
C ASP A 160 15.57 5.37 -4.92
N LEU A 161 14.60 4.43 -4.88
CA LEU A 161 13.88 3.99 -6.08
C LEU A 161 12.99 5.11 -6.63
N ALA A 162 12.30 5.85 -5.76
CA ALA A 162 11.49 7.00 -6.16
C ALA A 162 12.36 8.09 -6.80
N LEU A 163 13.52 8.39 -6.21
CA LEU A 163 14.49 9.36 -6.77
C LEU A 163 14.99 8.92 -8.14
N GLN A 164 15.36 7.64 -8.31
CA GLN A 164 15.76 7.07 -9.61
C GLN A 164 14.66 7.15 -10.68
N ALA A 165 13.40 7.14 -10.25
CA ALA A 165 12.25 7.30 -11.14
C ALA A 165 11.86 8.76 -11.43
N GLY A 166 12.55 9.74 -10.81
CA GLY A 166 12.29 11.16 -10.99
C GLY A 166 11.28 11.76 -10.01
N LEU A 167 11.01 11.08 -8.90
CA LEU A 167 10.17 11.59 -7.81
C LEU A 167 11.02 12.15 -6.68
N GLU A 168 10.53 13.20 -6.02
CA GLU A 168 11.19 13.83 -4.88
C GLU A 168 10.52 13.39 -3.57
N LEU A 169 11.32 13.04 -2.55
CA LEU A 169 10.80 12.73 -1.23
C LEU A 169 10.36 14.01 -0.51
N VAL A 170 9.08 14.04 -0.10
CA VAL A 170 8.48 15.16 0.65
C VAL A 170 8.46 14.86 2.14
N ALA A 171 7.99 13.67 2.52
CA ALA A 171 7.83 13.29 3.92
C ALA A 171 7.91 11.77 4.11
N THR A 172 8.32 11.36 5.31
CA THR A 172 8.20 9.97 5.79
C THR A 172 7.58 9.95 7.18
N ARG A 173 6.86 8.88 7.49
CA ARG A 173 6.31 8.64 8.83
C ARG A 173 6.21 7.16 9.11
N ASP A 174 6.47 6.78 10.37
CA ASP A 174 6.35 5.40 10.84
C ASP A 174 5.07 5.21 11.63
N GLY A 175 4.40 4.08 11.39
CA GLY A 175 3.27 3.58 12.14
C GLY A 175 3.74 2.51 13.12
N ALA A 176 3.71 2.83 14.41
CA ALA A 176 4.18 1.96 15.48
C ALA A 176 3.03 1.33 16.26
N VAL A 177 3.32 0.19 16.90
CA VAL A 177 2.40 -0.44 17.86
C VAL A 177 2.23 0.46 19.06
N GLY A 178 1.09 1.14 19.14
CA GLY A 178 0.72 2.07 20.20
C GLY A 178 -0.55 1.64 20.95
N PRO A 179 -1.12 2.53 21.77
CA PRO A 179 -2.36 2.25 22.50
C PRO A 179 -3.54 1.85 21.59
N SER A 180 -3.67 2.44 20.42
CA SER A 180 -4.71 2.15 19.43
C SER A 180 -4.62 0.73 18.84
N ALA A 181 -3.41 0.16 18.80
CA ALA A 181 -3.16 -1.20 18.32
C ALA A 181 -3.54 -2.29 19.36
N ARG A 182 -3.83 -1.90 20.61
CA ARG A 182 -4.00 -2.84 21.72
C ARG A 182 -5.06 -3.91 21.46
N ASP A 183 -6.18 -3.54 20.91
CA ASP A 183 -7.32 -4.45 20.73
C ASP A 183 -7.04 -5.50 19.63
N PHE A 184 -6.29 -5.18 18.59
CA PHE A 184 -5.82 -6.16 17.61
C PHE A 184 -4.99 -7.27 18.26
N TYR A 185 -4.13 -6.89 19.22
CA TYR A 185 -3.32 -7.87 19.95
C TYR A 185 -4.15 -8.68 20.94
N ILE A 186 -4.97 -8.05 21.75
CA ILE A 186 -5.71 -8.72 22.83
C ILE A 186 -6.67 -9.78 22.28
N HIS A 187 -7.36 -9.48 21.18
CA HIS A 187 -8.31 -10.40 20.54
C HIS A 187 -7.64 -11.42 19.60
N GLY A 188 -6.40 -11.16 19.14
CA GLY A 188 -5.67 -12.04 18.23
C GLY A 188 -4.60 -12.90 18.92
N ILE A 189 -3.50 -12.30 19.33
CA ILE A 189 -2.28 -13.00 19.78
C ILE A 189 -1.93 -12.81 21.26
N GLY A 190 -2.65 -11.94 21.95
CA GLY A 190 -2.61 -11.82 23.41
C GLY A 190 -1.72 -10.70 23.95
N ARG A 191 -1.92 -10.40 25.25
CA ARG A 191 -1.29 -9.29 25.97
C ARG A 191 0.24 -9.33 25.98
N ARG A 192 0.84 -10.53 26.05
CA ARG A 192 2.31 -10.66 26.07
C ARG A 192 2.94 -10.18 24.76
N ALA A 193 2.31 -10.53 23.63
CA ALA A 193 2.75 -10.06 22.32
C ALA A 193 2.62 -8.54 22.21
N TYR A 194 1.52 -7.95 22.68
CA TYR A 194 1.35 -6.50 22.72
C TYR A 194 2.47 -5.79 23.49
N LEU A 195 2.80 -6.29 24.68
CA LEU A 195 3.85 -5.68 25.52
C LEU A 195 5.26 -5.84 24.90
N ARG A 196 5.51 -6.96 24.21
CA ARG A 196 6.77 -7.18 23.47
C ARG A 196 6.93 -6.20 22.33
N ASP A 197 5.85 -5.97 21.56
CA ASP A 197 5.88 -5.21 20.33
C ASP A 197 5.55 -3.72 20.53
N PHE A 198 5.19 -3.29 21.76
CA PHE A 198 4.87 -1.90 22.04
C PHE A 198 6.03 -0.96 21.67
N GLY A 199 5.75 0.03 20.81
CA GLY A 199 6.75 0.93 20.25
C GLY A 199 7.44 0.42 18.98
N LEU A 200 7.20 -0.84 18.57
CA LEU A 200 7.76 -1.39 17.33
C LEU A 200 7.11 -0.74 16.11
N ASN A 201 7.91 -0.24 15.18
CA ASN A 201 7.43 0.25 13.89
C ASN A 201 7.02 -0.93 13.01
N LEU A 202 5.77 -0.94 12.53
CA LEU A 202 5.23 -2.01 11.67
C LEU A 202 5.05 -1.58 10.22
N VAL A 203 4.74 -0.32 9.99
CA VAL A 203 4.48 0.25 8.65
C VAL A 203 5.26 1.54 8.51
N ARG A 204 5.82 1.79 7.35
CA ARG A 204 6.41 3.08 6.98
C ARG A 204 5.67 3.66 5.81
N ALA A 205 5.37 4.96 5.89
CA ALA A 205 4.75 5.73 4.83
C ALA A 205 5.72 6.75 4.25
N TYR A 206 5.55 7.00 2.96
CA TYR A 206 6.29 7.99 2.19
C TYR A 206 5.32 8.84 1.39
N VAL A 207 5.55 10.13 1.33
CA VAL A 207 4.95 11.06 0.36
C VAL A 207 6.05 11.50 -0.58
N PHE A 208 5.87 11.23 -1.86
CA PHE A 208 6.72 11.73 -2.92
C PHE A 208 5.96 12.77 -3.74
N ARG A 209 6.68 13.63 -4.45
CA ARG A 209 6.13 14.59 -5.40
C ARG A 209 6.78 14.39 -6.76
N ARG A 210 6.00 14.43 -7.82
CA ARG A 210 6.55 14.60 -9.16
C ARG A 210 6.94 16.08 -9.32
N PRO A 211 8.20 16.42 -9.67
CA PRO A 211 8.59 17.79 -9.96
C PRO A 211 7.69 18.42 -11.02
N GLU A 212 7.57 19.76 -10.98
CA GLU A 212 7.01 20.51 -12.11
C GLU A 212 7.90 20.30 -13.33
N ASP A 213 7.30 20.24 -14.51
CA ASP A 213 8.08 20.23 -15.74
C ASP A 213 8.87 21.57 -15.78
N ALA A 214 10.18 21.49 -16.02
CA ALA A 214 10.99 22.69 -16.15
C ALA A 214 10.35 23.57 -17.24
N GLY A 215 9.88 24.75 -16.87
CA GLY A 215 9.10 25.61 -17.76
C GLY A 215 9.77 25.76 -19.11
N SER A 216 9.03 25.40 -20.15
CA SER A 216 9.37 25.60 -21.54
C SER A 216 9.28 27.06 -21.91
#